data_a444c65b7174b6deaf48cea346f4d684
#
_entry.id   a444c65b7174b6deaf48cea346f4d684
#
_cell.length_a   1.000
_cell.length_b   1.000
_cell.length_c   1.000
_cell.angle_alpha   90.00
_cell.angle_beta   90.00
_cell.angle_gamma   90.00
#
_symmetry.space_group_name_H-M   'P 1'
#
loop_
_entity.id
_entity.type
_entity.pdbx_description
1 polymer ?
#
loop_
_entity_poly.entity_id
_entity_poly.type
_entity_poly.pdbx_seq_one_letter_code
_entity_poly.pdbx_strand_id
1 'polypeptide(L)'
;MDISKTLYRYNAFDGNPEMFVRCSFSFYTCNGTLAVCMYRKPSHTMWIPDLYRLCSEPYAKITCNIPASTLLGYDEQFVNENDMPEIGAWLIVNGIAKPTGKYLVTEDGLLEAFRFVLPRNVYAEIKKMRRLMNTEPPSLREADNSKD
;
A
#
# COMPACT_ATOMS: atom_id res chain seq x y z
N MET A 1 -16.58 3.44 -3.34
CA MET A 1 -16.44 2.71 -2.08
C MET A 1 -15.03 2.93 -1.54
N ASP A 2 -14.93 3.36 -0.31
CA ASP A 2 -13.63 3.60 0.32
C ASP A 2 -13.11 2.28 0.89
N ILE A 3 -12.11 1.69 0.25
CA ILE A 3 -11.57 0.40 0.66
C ILE A 3 -10.80 0.47 1.97
N SER A 4 -10.40 1.67 2.43
CA SER A 4 -9.72 1.83 3.72
C SER A 4 -10.63 1.53 4.91
N LYS A 5 -11.95 1.55 4.70
CA LYS A 5 -12.96 1.24 5.72
C LYS A 5 -13.49 -0.19 5.63
N THR A 6 -13.10 -0.92 4.61
CA THR A 6 -13.56 -2.29 4.39
C THR A 6 -12.74 -3.26 5.23
N LEU A 7 -13.43 -4.23 5.84
CA LEU A 7 -12.78 -5.33 6.54
C LEU A 7 -12.60 -6.51 5.59
N TYR A 8 -11.40 -7.04 5.57
CA TYR A 8 -11.04 -8.22 4.78
C TYR A 8 -10.64 -9.35 5.70
N ARG A 9 -10.90 -10.58 5.28
CA ARG A 9 -10.37 -11.75 5.97
C ARG A 9 -8.91 -11.94 5.59
N TYR A 10 -8.09 -12.28 6.56
CA TYR A 10 -6.67 -12.55 6.34
C TYR A 10 -6.24 -13.76 7.17
N ASN A 11 -5.64 -14.75 6.51
CA ASN A 11 -5.00 -15.89 7.16
C ASN A 11 -3.50 -15.71 7.06
N ALA A 12 -2.86 -15.47 8.19
CA ALA A 12 -1.41 -15.38 8.22
C ALA A 12 -0.80 -16.74 7.86
N PHE A 13 0.30 -16.70 7.11
CA PHE A 13 0.98 -17.90 6.62
C PHE A 13 1.51 -18.79 7.75
N ASP A 14 1.66 -18.24 8.94
CA ASP A 14 2.19 -18.95 10.12
C ASP A 14 1.17 -19.85 10.84
N GLY A 15 0.01 -20.04 10.26
CA GLY A 15 -1.02 -20.92 10.84
C GLY A 15 -1.87 -20.24 11.91
N ASN A 16 -1.75 -18.94 12.11
CA ASN A 16 -2.62 -18.22 13.02
C ASN A 16 -4.08 -18.26 12.55
N PRO A 17 -5.04 -18.19 13.48
CA PRO A 17 -6.44 -18.21 13.11
C PRO A 17 -6.79 -17.02 12.21
N GLU A 18 -7.79 -17.22 11.38
CA GLU A 18 -8.33 -16.19 10.51
C GLU A 18 -8.66 -14.91 11.29
N MET A 19 -8.23 -13.76 10.78
CA MET A 19 -8.49 -12.48 11.40
C MET A 19 -9.12 -11.51 10.40
N PHE A 20 -9.72 -10.46 10.92
CA PHE A 20 -10.24 -9.38 10.09
C PHE A 20 -9.26 -8.20 10.14
N VAL A 21 -8.94 -7.68 8.96
CA VAL A 21 -7.97 -6.60 8.78
C VAL A 21 -8.55 -5.51 7.89
N ARG A 22 -8.03 -4.29 8.03
CA ARG A 22 -8.26 -3.20 7.11
C ARG A 22 -6.94 -2.66 6.62
N CYS A 23 -6.95 -2.05 5.43
CA CYS A 23 -5.78 -1.41 4.87
C CYS A 23 -5.84 0.09 5.11
N SER A 24 -4.73 0.67 5.54
CA SER A 24 -4.57 2.10 5.69
C SER A 24 -3.63 2.62 4.62
N PHE A 25 -4.01 3.70 3.96
CA PHE A 25 -3.27 4.30 2.87
C PHE A 25 -2.74 5.66 3.29
N SER A 26 -1.45 5.87 3.10
CA SER A 26 -0.80 7.15 3.35
C SER A 26 0.42 7.29 2.45
N PHE A 27 1.37 8.14 2.81
CA PHE A 27 2.61 8.28 2.05
C PHE A 27 3.80 8.24 3.00
N TYR A 28 4.95 7.83 2.45
CA TYR A 28 6.21 7.88 3.20
C TYR A 28 6.72 9.31 3.26
N THR A 29 7.06 9.77 4.47
CA THR A 29 7.48 11.16 4.70
C THR A 29 8.83 11.51 4.08
N CYS A 30 9.65 10.50 3.78
CA CYS A 30 10.98 10.74 3.19
C CYS A 30 10.94 11.00 1.68
N ASN A 31 9.95 10.50 0.94
CA ASN A 31 9.90 10.68 -0.51
C ASN A 31 8.48 10.85 -1.08
N GLY A 32 7.45 10.80 -0.23
CA GLY A 32 6.06 10.99 -0.65
C GLY A 32 5.43 9.82 -1.39
N THR A 33 6.12 8.70 -1.55
CA THR A 33 5.56 7.53 -2.24
C THR A 33 4.54 6.80 -1.39
N LEU A 34 3.68 6.02 -2.03
CA LEU A 34 2.56 5.32 -1.38
C LEU A 34 3.02 4.39 -0.26
N ALA A 35 2.36 4.49 0.89
CA ALA A 35 2.54 3.60 2.03
C ALA A 35 1.21 2.91 2.35
N VAL A 36 1.22 1.58 2.38
CA VAL A 36 0.03 0.79 2.73
C VAL A 36 0.36 -0.12 3.90
N CYS A 37 -0.42 0.01 4.96
CA CYS A 37 -0.28 -0.77 6.17
C CYS A 37 -1.55 -1.56 6.45
N MET A 38 -1.38 -2.70 7.10
CA MET A 38 -2.48 -3.56 7.51
C MET A 38 -2.70 -3.40 9.01
N TYR A 39 -3.96 -3.18 9.40
CA TYR A 39 -4.36 -3.09 10.79
C TYR A 39 -5.36 -4.20 11.07
N ARG A 40 -5.21 -4.86 12.21
CA ARG A 40 -6.12 -5.92 12.60
C ARG A 40 -7.17 -5.40 13.58
N LYS A 41 -8.36 -6.02 13.53
CA LYS A 41 -9.41 -5.78 14.51
C LYS A 41 -9.00 -6.44 15.83
N PRO A 42 -8.99 -5.71 16.95
CA PRO A 42 -8.69 -6.31 18.26
C PRO A 42 -9.71 -7.40 18.60
N SER A 43 -9.23 -8.53 19.12
CA SER A 43 -10.07 -9.70 19.41
C SER A 43 -11.03 -9.49 20.59
N HIS A 44 -10.82 -8.45 21.38
CA HIS A 44 -11.56 -8.22 22.63
C HIS A 44 -12.50 -7.01 22.58
N THR A 45 -12.62 -6.33 21.44
CA THR A 45 -13.50 -5.17 21.35
C THR A 45 -14.89 -5.58 20.94
N MET A 46 -15.88 -5.11 21.72
CA MET A 46 -17.27 -5.15 21.28
C MET A 46 -17.38 -4.37 19.97
N TRP A 47 -18.26 -4.85 19.09
CA TRP A 47 -18.47 -4.25 17.78
C TRP A 47 -19.13 -2.88 17.90
N ILE A 48 -18.32 -1.85 18.07
CA ILE A 48 -18.73 -0.44 17.97
C ILE A 48 -17.89 0.16 16.82
N PRO A 49 -18.51 0.49 15.67
CA PRO A 49 -17.75 0.90 14.48
C PRO A 49 -16.80 2.08 14.68
N ASP A 50 -17.18 3.05 15.51
CA ASP A 50 -16.33 4.23 15.75
C ASP A 50 -15.15 3.91 16.68
N LEU A 51 -15.36 3.04 17.67
CA LEU A 51 -14.29 2.55 18.53
C LEU A 51 -13.31 1.69 17.76
N TYR A 52 -13.77 1.02 16.72
CA TYR A 52 -12.97 0.18 15.86
C TYR A 52 -11.83 0.97 15.21
N ARG A 53 -12.11 2.19 14.72
CA ARG A 53 -11.09 3.05 14.12
C ARG A 53 -10.01 3.46 15.10
N LEU A 54 -10.38 3.67 16.37
CA LEU A 54 -9.46 4.13 17.41
C LEU A 54 -8.63 2.99 17.99
N CYS A 55 -9.15 1.76 17.95
CA CYS A 55 -8.56 0.61 18.64
C CYS A 55 -7.92 -0.41 17.71
N SER A 56 -7.85 -0.13 16.40
CA SER A 56 -7.17 -1.03 15.45
C SER A 56 -5.69 -1.12 15.78
N GLU A 57 -5.16 -2.34 15.80
CA GLU A 57 -3.73 -2.59 16.06
C GLU A 57 -2.96 -2.70 14.76
N PRO A 58 -1.79 -2.03 14.64
CA PRO A 58 -0.91 -2.27 13.51
C PRO A 58 -0.53 -3.76 13.45
N TYR A 59 -0.67 -4.36 12.29
CA TYR A 59 -0.33 -5.78 12.10
C TYR A 59 0.89 -5.95 11.21
N ALA A 60 0.88 -5.34 10.02
CA ALA A 60 1.95 -5.53 9.07
C ALA A 60 2.05 -4.36 8.09
N LYS A 61 3.25 -4.16 7.56
CA LYS A 61 3.49 -3.24 6.45
C LYS A 61 3.36 -4.02 5.16
N ILE A 62 2.40 -3.64 4.32
CA ILE A 62 2.18 -4.31 3.03
C ILE A 62 3.22 -3.87 2.02
N THR A 63 3.60 -2.59 2.04
CA THR A 63 4.52 -2.00 1.07
C THR A 63 5.94 -1.83 1.62
N CYS A 64 6.90 -1.71 0.71
CA CYS A 64 8.28 -1.39 1.02
C CYS A 64 8.63 -0.04 0.43
N ASN A 65 9.35 0.79 1.19
CA ASN A 65 9.89 2.05 0.67
C ASN A 65 11.38 1.90 0.41
N ILE A 66 11.74 1.98 -0.86
CA ILE A 66 13.14 1.90 -1.32
C ILE A 66 13.40 3.07 -2.27
N PRO A 67 14.67 3.42 -2.55
CA PRO A 67 14.96 4.55 -3.46
C PRO A 67 14.28 4.42 -4.82
N ALA A 68 14.18 3.21 -5.37
CA ALA A 68 13.52 2.96 -6.65
C ALA A 68 12.01 3.22 -6.62
N SER A 69 11.39 3.39 -5.44
CA SER A 69 9.97 3.70 -5.33
C SER A 69 9.60 5.01 -6.03
N THR A 70 10.54 5.95 -6.15
CA THR A 70 10.31 7.22 -6.85
C THR A 70 10.17 7.06 -8.35
N LEU A 71 10.51 5.89 -8.90
CA LEU A 71 10.30 5.57 -10.31
C LEU A 71 8.86 5.13 -10.62
N LEU A 72 8.09 4.85 -9.59
CA LEU A 72 6.73 4.31 -9.72
C LEU A 72 5.70 5.43 -9.80
N GLY A 73 4.50 5.09 -10.31
CA GLY A 73 3.36 6.00 -10.33
C GLY A 73 2.83 6.32 -8.93
N TYR A 74 1.87 7.24 -8.86
CA TYR A 74 1.33 7.71 -7.59
C TYR A 74 0.58 6.63 -6.81
N ASP A 75 -0.02 5.68 -7.52
CA ASP A 75 -0.81 4.58 -6.94
C ASP A 75 -0.05 3.25 -6.93
N GLU A 76 1.25 3.30 -7.23
CA GLU A 76 2.09 2.10 -7.31
C GLU A 76 3.09 2.06 -6.18
N GLN A 77 3.37 0.85 -5.67
CA GLN A 77 4.44 0.64 -4.70
C GLN A 77 4.89 -0.82 -4.70
N PHE A 78 6.13 -1.04 -4.32
CA PHE A 78 6.67 -2.38 -4.12
C PHE A 78 6.02 -3.05 -2.92
N VAL A 79 5.68 -4.31 -3.07
CA VAL A 79 4.97 -5.09 -2.06
C VAL A 79 5.95 -5.99 -1.32
N ASN A 80 5.75 -6.13 -0.01
CA ASN A 80 6.65 -6.84 0.89
C ASN A 80 6.42 -8.35 0.85
N GLU A 81 6.61 -8.96 -0.30
CA GLU A 81 6.40 -10.40 -0.49
C GLU A 81 7.48 -11.25 0.18
N ASN A 82 8.65 -10.68 0.48
CA ASN A 82 9.72 -11.41 1.16
C ASN A 82 9.32 -11.75 2.61
N ASP A 83 8.67 -10.82 3.30
CA ASP A 83 8.18 -11.04 4.67
C ASP A 83 6.80 -11.68 4.70
N MET A 84 5.99 -11.45 3.66
CA MET A 84 4.62 -11.94 3.55
C MET A 84 4.41 -12.57 2.18
N PRO A 85 4.88 -13.82 1.95
CA PRO A 85 4.86 -14.42 0.61
C PRO A 85 3.49 -14.50 -0.05
N GLU A 86 2.42 -14.60 0.74
CA GLU A 86 1.05 -14.72 0.25
C GLU A 86 0.37 -13.37 0.00
N ILE A 87 1.03 -12.24 0.31
CA ILE A 87 0.35 -10.94 0.30
C ILE A 87 -0.07 -10.52 -1.11
N GLY A 88 0.74 -10.80 -2.12
CA GLY A 88 0.39 -10.45 -3.50
C GLY A 88 -0.91 -11.10 -3.94
N ALA A 89 -1.05 -12.41 -3.72
CA ALA A 89 -2.25 -13.15 -4.07
C ALA A 89 -3.47 -12.64 -3.28
N TRP A 90 -3.27 -12.33 -2.00
CA TRP A 90 -4.34 -11.80 -1.15
C TRP A 90 -4.85 -10.45 -1.65
N LEU A 91 -3.93 -9.56 -2.06
CA LEU A 91 -4.29 -8.26 -2.62
C LEU A 91 -5.11 -8.40 -3.91
N ILE A 92 -4.72 -9.32 -4.78
CA ILE A 92 -5.42 -9.57 -6.05
C ILE A 92 -6.83 -10.12 -5.79
N VAL A 93 -6.94 -11.13 -4.94
CA VAL A 93 -8.22 -11.80 -4.66
C VAL A 93 -9.22 -10.83 -4.05
N ASN A 94 -8.77 -9.93 -3.19
CA ASN A 94 -9.65 -8.95 -2.53
C ASN A 94 -9.86 -7.67 -3.34
N GLY A 95 -9.27 -7.57 -4.53
CA GLY A 95 -9.45 -6.41 -5.39
C GLY A 95 -8.80 -5.14 -4.87
N ILE A 96 -7.80 -5.25 -3.99
CA ILE A 96 -7.12 -4.12 -3.37
C ILE A 96 -6.03 -3.58 -4.30
N ALA A 97 -5.33 -4.48 -5.00
CA ALA A 97 -4.23 -4.11 -5.88
C ALA A 97 -4.05 -5.12 -7.01
N LYS A 98 -3.34 -4.70 -8.04
CA LYS A 98 -3.01 -5.53 -9.21
C LYS A 98 -1.50 -5.49 -9.47
N PRO A 99 -0.88 -6.59 -9.92
CA PRO A 99 0.52 -6.56 -10.31
C PRO A 99 0.72 -5.66 -11.53
N THR A 100 1.86 -4.95 -11.57
CA THR A 100 2.18 -4.04 -12.68
C THR A 100 3.14 -4.67 -13.69
N GLY A 101 3.79 -5.79 -13.33
CA GLY A 101 4.87 -6.35 -14.13
C GLY A 101 6.20 -5.61 -13.96
N LYS A 102 6.29 -4.64 -13.08
CA LYS A 102 7.53 -3.94 -12.76
C LYS A 102 8.21 -4.62 -11.58
N TYR A 103 9.46 -5.03 -11.77
CA TYR A 103 10.21 -5.79 -10.80
C TYR A 103 11.51 -5.09 -10.44
N LEU A 104 11.98 -5.31 -9.22
CA LEU A 104 13.30 -4.92 -8.78
C LEU A 104 13.97 -6.10 -8.09
N VAL A 105 15.20 -6.40 -8.48
CA VAL A 105 16.02 -7.42 -7.81
C VAL A 105 16.77 -6.75 -6.68
N THR A 106 16.60 -7.27 -5.46
CA THR A 106 17.32 -6.81 -4.27
C THR A 106 18.17 -7.97 -3.73
N GLU A 107 19.01 -7.68 -2.73
CA GLU A 107 19.80 -8.71 -2.05
C GLU A 107 18.92 -9.78 -1.42
N ASP A 108 17.73 -9.38 -0.95
CA ASP A 108 16.78 -10.26 -0.27
C ASP A 108 15.84 -11.00 -1.24
N GLY A 109 15.89 -10.68 -2.52
CA GLY A 109 15.06 -11.34 -3.53
C GLY A 109 14.44 -10.37 -4.51
N LEU A 110 13.35 -10.82 -5.16
CA LEU A 110 12.65 -10.06 -6.16
C LEU A 110 11.47 -9.33 -5.52
N LEU A 111 11.35 -8.02 -5.80
CA LEU A 111 10.20 -7.22 -5.40
C LEU A 111 9.38 -6.85 -6.63
N GLU A 112 8.07 -6.99 -6.53
CA GLU A 112 7.15 -6.56 -7.57
C GLU A 112 6.36 -5.35 -7.11
N ALA A 113 6.18 -4.37 -8.00
CA ALA A 113 5.32 -3.22 -7.76
C ALA A 113 3.88 -3.57 -8.10
N PHE A 114 2.96 -3.21 -7.22
CA PHE A 114 1.52 -3.36 -7.41
C PHE A 114 0.88 -1.99 -7.54
N ARG A 115 -0.20 -1.93 -8.31
CA ARG A 115 -1.04 -0.74 -8.41
C ARG A 115 -2.24 -0.92 -7.50
N PHE A 116 -2.42 0.02 -6.57
CA PHE A 116 -3.45 -0.03 -5.55
C PHE A 116 -4.68 0.78 -5.96
N VAL A 117 -5.85 0.32 -5.54
CA VAL A 117 -7.09 1.08 -5.69
C VAL A 117 -7.15 2.08 -4.53
N LEU A 118 -6.87 3.34 -4.82
CA LEU A 118 -6.75 4.37 -3.78
C LEU A 118 -8.03 5.21 -3.67
N PRO A 119 -8.40 5.64 -2.44
CA PRO A 119 -9.35 6.74 -2.28
C PRO A 119 -8.84 7.99 -2.99
N ARG A 120 -9.75 8.78 -3.56
CA ARG A 120 -9.39 9.99 -4.33
C ARG A 120 -8.54 10.97 -3.54
N ASN A 121 -8.88 11.17 -2.26
CA ASN A 121 -8.14 12.07 -1.39
C ASN A 121 -6.71 11.61 -1.14
N VAL A 122 -6.50 10.29 -1.03
CA VAL A 122 -5.15 9.73 -0.85
C VAL A 122 -4.31 9.92 -2.12
N TYR A 123 -4.89 9.61 -3.28
CA TYR A 123 -4.20 9.80 -4.56
C TYR A 123 -3.78 11.26 -4.75
N ALA A 124 -4.69 12.19 -4.50
CA ALA A 124 -4.42 13.62 -4.63
C ALA A 124 -3.34 14.09 -3.67
N GLU A 125 -3.34 13.57 -2.43
CA GLU A 125 -2.34 13.91 -1.42
C GLU A 125 -0.96 13.39 -1.81
N ILE A 126 -0.86 12.16 -2.28
CA ILE A 126 0.41 11.58 -2.75
C ILE A 126 0.96 12.40 -3.92
N LYS A 127 0.12 12.73 -4.87
CA LYS A 127 0.50 13.55 -6.03
C LYS A 127 1.05 14.91 -5.58
N LYS A 128 0.35 15.57 -4.66
CA LYS A 128 0.77 16.85 -4.09
C LYS A 128 2.11 16.74 -3.36
N MET A 129 2.27 15.74 -2.50
CA MET A 129 3.48 15.54 -1.72
C MET A 129 4.67 15.22 -2.60
N ARG A 130 4.51 14.37 -3.59
CA ARG A 130 5.60 14.04 -4.51
C ARG A 130 6.00 15.23 -5.37
N ARG A 131 5.05 16.07 -5.74
CA ARG A 131 5.35 17.32 -6.44
C ARG A 131 6.15 18.28 -5.56
N LEU A 132 5.73 18.47 -4.30
CA LEU A 132 6.43 19.35 -3.35
C LEU A 132 7.83 18.83 -3.02
N MET A 133 8.02 17.51 -2.98
CA MET A 133 9.30 16.88 -2.66
C MET A 133 10.18 16.64 -3.90
N ASN A 134 9.69 17.00 -5.07
CA ASN A 134 10.35 16.78 -6.36
C ASN A 134 10.69 15.29 -6.61
N THR A 135 9.75 14.42 -6.26
CA THR A 135 9.87 12.96 -6.44
C THR A 135 8.83 12.41 -7.40
N GLU A 136 8.30 13.24 -8.30
CA GLU A 136 7.31 12.81 -9.28
C GLU A 136 7.89 11.73 -10.19
N PRO A 137 7.04 10.80 -10.69
CA PRO A 137 7.52 9.76 -11.61
C PRO A 137 8.20 10.36 -12.84
N PRO A 138 9.35 9.83 -13.29
CA PRO A 138 10.08 10.40 -14.43
C PRO A 138 9.25 10.47 -15.72
N SER A 139 8.39 9.49 -15.96
CA SER A 139 7.51 9.47 -17.13
C SER A 139 6.55 10.65 -17.18
N LEU A 140 6.08 11.13 -16.02
CA LEU A 140 5.19 12.29 -15.93
C LEU A 140 5.97 13.60 -16.04
N ARG A 141 7.22 13.66 -15.56
CA ARG A 141 8.10 14.81 -15.74
C ARG A 141 8.43 15.02 -17.22
N GLU A 142 8.75 13.95 -17.93
CA GLU A 142 9.04 14.00 -19.36
C GLU A 142 7.83 14.50 -20.15
N ALA A 143 6.63 14.05 -19.80
CA ALA A 143 5.39 14.50 -20.44
C ALA A 143 5.15 16.00 -20.20
N ASP A 144 5.42 16.51 -19.00
CA ASP A 144 5.29 17.93 -18.68
C ASP A 144 6.33 18.77 -19.43
N ASN A 145 7.56 18.27 -19.53
CA ASN A 145 8.63 18.96 -20.26
C ASN A 145 8.39 18.98 -21.77
N SER A 146 7.72 17.97 -22.32
CA SER A 146 7.44 17.91 -23.75
C SER A 146 6.28 18.82 -24.19
N LYS A 147 5.54 19.41 -23.26
CA LYS A 147 4.45 20.36 -23.54
C LYS A 147 4.91 21.80 -23.63
N ASP A 148 6.14 22.06 -23.31
CA ASP A 148 6.75 23.39 -23.48
C ASP A 148 7.32 23.55 -24.91
#